data_b181b68c7fed244ade2e6551d7a07ccc
#
_entry.id   b181b68c7fed244ade2e6551d7a07ccc
#
_cell.length_a   1.000
_cell.length_b   1.000
_cell.length_c   1.000
_cell.angle_alpha   90.00
_cell.angle_beta   90.00
_cell.angle_gamma   90.00
#
_symmetry.space_group_name_H-M   'P 1'
#
loop_
_entity.id
_entity.type
_entity.pdbx_description
1 polymer ?
#
loop_
_entity_poly.entity_id
_entity_poly.type
_entity_poly.pdbx_seq_one_letter_code
_entity_poly.pdbx_strand_id
1 'polypeptide(L)'
;MTRIVLIGAGTGGKALVELFHKDPAVEIIGVADKNAQAPGLVLARRLGLPVTTSYRGLLATDTIDLIIDVTGDPNVALDVYQRKPRGAELIGGNAARFIWNLVEARQKTEALEAKYQLALKELEARAENEFIIGTNPRMKEISDLIAKVAPAPTTVLIRGESGTGKELVARAIHRHSALSSQPLVTLNCTALSPALLESELFGYKRGAFTGAYADRKGLFEKAHGGTMFLDEIGDVSLEIQAKLLRTLQTGEIRAVGDVRTRTVSVRIIAATNQDLERAIREGRFREDLFHRINTFTINLPPLRERIEDMGFLVEHFLQRARAKVNKRVDSVSPEALALLRSYSWPGNLRELENIIERAVVLTSSQVVEAEHLPLHVQDASSGKPQLGFKPGKSRAIEQFERQALSGYLLQADGNISRAALLANIPRRTFHRLMAKYKISSQSPRAR
;
A
#
# COMPACT_ATOMS: atom_id res chain seq x y z
N MET A 1 7.71 41.78 9.25
CA MET A 1 9.01 41.11 9.07
C MET A 1 9.84 41.53 10.27
N THR A 2 10.25 40.58 11.12
CA THR A 2 10.98 40.88 12.36
C THR A 2 12.48 41.00 12.05
N ARG A 3 13.06 42.15 12.34
CA ARG A 3 14.47 42.44 12.05
C ARG A 3 15.33 42.08 13.23
N ILE A 4 16.23 41.12 13.03
CA ILE A 4 17.04 40.54 14.09
C ILE A 4 18.53 40.80 13.94
N VAL A 5 19.21 40.99 15.06
CA VAL A 5 20.68 41.00 15.17
C VAL A 5 21.12 39.82 16.03
N LEU A 6 22.12 39.08 15.55
CA LEU A 6 22.71 37.96 16.26
C LEU A 6 24.09 38.35 16.79
N ILE A 7 24.29 38.20 18.07
CA ILE A 7 25.58 38.46 18.76
C ILE A 7 26.10 37.16 19.35
N GLY A 8 27.29 36.71 18.84
CA GLY A 8 27.84 35.39 19.09
C GLY A 8 27.52 34.42 17.93
N ALA A 9 28.56 34.06 17.16
CA ALA A 9 28.46 33.23 15.97
C ALA A 9 29.19 31.88 16.13
N GLY A 10 29.33 31.39 17.33
CA GLY A 10 29.80 30.04 17.61
C GLY A 10 28.83 28.96 17.09
N THR A 11 28.90 27.75 17.63
CA THR A 11 28.04 26.64 17.19
C THR A 11 26.54 26.96 17.31
N GLY A 12 26.13 27.56 18.44
CA GLY A 12 24.74 27.96 18.67
C GLY A 12 24.30 29.09 17.71
N GLY A 13 25.14 30.11 17.54
CA GLY A 13 24.87 31.23 16.62
C GLY A 13 24.78 30.77 15.17
N LYS A 14 25.64 29.85 14.69
CA LYS A 14 25.54 29.25 13.35
C LYS A 14 24.17 28.67 13.10
N ALA A 15 23.68 27.94 14.05
CA ALA A 15 22.41 27.23 13.89
C ALA A 15 21.20 28.17 13.94
N LEU A 16 21.29 29.26 14.71
CA LEU A 16 20.27 30.32 14.65
C LEU A 16 20.27 31.06 13.31
N VAL A 17 21.46 31.28 12.71
CA VAL A 17 21.55 31.81 11.34
C VAL A 17 20.88 30.88 10.33
N GLU A 18 21.11 29.56 10.42
CA GLU A 18 20.47 28.58 9.53
C GLU A 18 18.93 28.55 9.70
N LEU A 19 18.46 28.68 10.92
CA LEU A 19 17.03 28.68 11.25
C LEU A 19 16.34 29.93 10.71
N PHE A 20 16.82 31.11 11.08
CA PHE A 20 16.19 32.38 10.76
C PHE A 20 16.32 32.78 9.28
N HIS A 21 17.40 32.38 8.62
CA HIS A 21 17.55 32.63 7.18
C HIS A 21 16.48 31.90 6.32
N LYS A 22 15.93 30.79 6.83
CA LYS A 22 14.85 30.03 6.13
C LYS A 22 13.44 30.56 6.43
N ASP A 23 13.28 31.43 7.41
CA ASP A 23 11.99 31.94 7.81
C ASP A 23 11.69 33.26 7.08
N PRO A 24 10.68 33.28 6.20
CA PRO A 24 10.32 34.48 5.44
C PRO A 24 9.77 35.65 6.30
N ALA A 25 9.41 35.36 7.56
CA ALA A 25 8.95 36.39 8.51
C ALA A 25 10.10 37.11 9.21
N VAL A 26 11.34 36.67 9.03
CA VAL A 26 12.54 37.18 9.74
C VAL A 26 13.54 37.76 8.74
N GLU A 27 14.12 38.92 9.10
CA GLU A 27 15.22 39.57 8.40
C GLU A 27 16.42 39.68 9.30
N ILE A 28 17.55 39.03 8.92
CA ILE A 28 18.81 39.11 9.67
C ILE A 28 19.55 40.38 9.25
N ILE A 29 19.52 41.42 10.10
CA ILE A 29 20.17 42.70 9.88
C ILE A 29 21.71 42.57 9.99
N GLY A 30 22.19 41.69 10.85
CA GLY A 30 23.61 41.43 10.96
C GLY A 30 23.95 40.36 11.97
N VAL A 31 25.13 39.78 11.77
CA VAL A 31 25.73 38.76 12.68
C VAL A 31 27.07 39.25 13.16
N ALA A 32 27.29 39.25 14.47
CA ALA A 32 28.52 39.72 15.09
C ALA A 32 29.18 38.62 15.93
N ASP A 33 30.53 38.49 15.83
CA ASP A 33 31.32 37.68 16.71
C ASP A 33 32.75 38.22 16.77
N LYS A 34 33.37 38.27 17.97
CA LYS A 34 34.75 38.71 18.14
C LYS A 34 35.78 37.87 17.33
N ASN A 35 35.44 36.60 17.08
CA ASN A 35 36.25 35.70 16.25
C ASN A 35 35.75 35.78 14.80
N ALA A 36 36.54 36.41 13.92
CA ALA A 36 36.20 36.52 12.49
C ALA A 36 36.07 35.18 11.76
N GLN A 37 36.54 34.08 12.32
CA GLN A 37 36.46 32.71 11.81
C GLN A 37 35.36 31.89 12.52
N ALA A 38 34.53 32.50 13.33
CA ALA A 38 33.42 31.80 13.99
C ALA A 38 32.51 31.12 12.95
N PRO A 39 32.07 29.87 13.21
CA PRO A 39 31.30 29.07 12.23
C PRO A 39 30.06 29.78 11.70
N GLY A 40 29.37 30.54 12.54
CA GLY A 40 28.19 31.33 12.15
C GLY A 40 28.51 32.51 11.25
N LEU A 41 29.66 33.21 11.46
CA LEU A 41 30.11 34.27 10.57
C LEU A 41 30.53 33.74 9.20
N VAL A 42 31.19 32.57 9.15
CA VAL A 42 31.55 31.91 7.89
C VAL A 42 30.30 31.56 7.09
N LEU A 43 29.28 31.01 7.78
CA LEU A 43 27.98 30.70 7.16
C LEU A 43 27.26 31.96 6.69
N ALA A 44 27.15 32.98 7.56
CA ALA A 44 26.44 34.24 7.23
C ALA A 44 27.05 34.94 6.01
N ARG A 45 28.39 34.97 5.88
CA ARG A 45 29.08 35.47 4.66
C ARG A 45 28.68 34.68 3.42
N ARG A 46 28.63 33.33 3.52
CA ARG A 46 28.22 32.47 2.40
C ARG A 46 26.77 32.72 1.97
N LEU A 47 25.91 33.09 2.90
CA LEU A 47 24.51 33.43 2.65
C LEU A 47 24.30 34.89 2.25
N GLY A 48 25.39 35.70 2.11
CA GLY A 48 25.27 37.11 1.74
C GLY A 48 24.79 38.03 2.87
N LEU A 49 24.77 37.56 4.13
CA LEU A 49 24.29 38.34 5.26
C LEU A 49 25.39 39.30 5.78
N PRO A 50 25.03 40.48 6.31
CA PRO A 50 25.99 41.39 6.91
C PRO A 50 26.67 40.78 8.12
N VAL A 51 28.02 40.84 8.16
CA VAL A 51 28.81 40.29 9.23
C VAL A 51 29.84 41.30 9.76
N THR A 52 30.06 41.27 11.06
CA THR A 52 31.04 42.16 11.71
C THR A 52 31.73 41.48 12.87
N THR A 53 32.91 41.97 13.24
CA THR A 53 33.61 41.55 14.48
C THR A 53 33.24 42.39 15.71
N SER A 54 32.45 43.47 15.53
CA SER A 54 32.00 44.34 16.62
C SER A 54 30.47 44.59 16.50
N TYR A 55 29.72 44.11 17.45
CA TYR A 55 28.24 44.28 17.49
C TYR A 55 27.83 45.75 17.71
N ARG A 56 28.71 46.61 18.25
CA ARG A 56 28.38 48.01 18.59
C ARG A 56 27.94 48.80 17.41
N GLY A 57 28.52 48.54 16.24
CA GLY A 57 28.11 49.19 14.99
C GLY A 57 26.71 48.78 14.52
N LEU A 58 26.31 47.51 14.75
CA LEU A 58 24.99 47.03 14.42
C LEU A 58 23.91 47.66 15.31
N LEU A 59 24.22 47.90 16.61
CA LEU A 59 23.25 48.47 17.57
C LEU A 59 22.97 49.97 17.35
N ALA A 60 23.74 50.64 16.48
CA ALA A 60 23.52 52.05 16.14
C ALA A 60 22.38 52.24 15.13
N THR A 61 21.73 51.16 14.67
CA THR A 61 20.65 51.20 13.68
C THR A 61 19.29 51.16 14.40
N ASP A 62 18.46 52.18 14.20
CA ASP A 62 17.13 52.32 14.83
C ASP A 62 16.05 51.33 14.34
N THR A 63 16.45 50.35 13.50
CA THR A 63 15.54 49.46 12.81
C THR A 63 15.57 48.00 13.31
N ILE A 64 16.02 47.78 14.53
CA ILE A 64 16.15 46.42 15.13
C ILE A 64 14.93 46.15 16.00
N ASP A 65 14.27 45.02 15.77
CA ASP A 65 13.15 44.56 16.57
C ASP A 65 13.60 43.60 17.68
N LEU A 66 14.62 42.75 17.38
CA LEU A 66 15.08 41.73 18.31
C LEU A 66 16.60 41.56 18.26
N ILE A 67 17.23 41.50 19.41
CA ILE A 67 18.66 41.21 19.57
C ILE A 67 18.80 39.88 20.31
N ILE A 68 19.53 38.94 19.74
CA ILE A 68 19.77 37.61 20.32
C ILE A 68 21.27 37.51 20.69
N ASP A 69 21.58 37.50 21.98
CA ASP A 69 22.91 37.31 22.49
C ASP A 69 23.15 35.85 22.90
N VAL A 70 24.02 35.16 22.16
CA VAL A 70 24.44 33.78 22.43
C VAL A 70 25.94 33.70 22.77
N THR A 71 26.54 34.79 23.17
CA THR A 71 27.97 34.81 23.56
C THR A 71 28.19 34.09 24.89
N GLY A 72 27.20 34.09 25.78
CA GLY A 72 27.35 33.60 27.17
C GLY A 72 28.20 34.50 28.05
N ASP A 73 28.62 35.69 27.58
CA ASP A 73 29.43 36.67 28.34
C ASP A 73 28.51 37.71 29.00
N PRO A 74 28.44 37.75 30.34
CA PRO A 74 27.58 38.71 31.07
C PRO A 74 27.94 40.19 30.76
N ASN A 75 29.19 40.48 30.43
CA ASN A 75 29.59 41.85 30.10
C ASN A 75 29.05 42.27 28.73
N VAL A 76 28.99 41.35 27.77
CA VAL A 76 28.36 41.60 26.46
C VAL A 76 26.86 41.83 26.64
N ALA A 77 26.21 40.99 27.40
CA ALA A 77 24.79 41.12 27.69
C ALA A 77 24.45 42.46 28.33
N LEU A 78 25.28 42.92 29.29
CA LEU A 78 25.08 44.21 29.95
C LEU A 78 25.32 45.39 29.00
N ASP A 79 26.41 45.38 28.22
CA ASP A 79 26.73 46.43 27.22
C ASP A 79 25.64 46.50 26.15
N VAL A 80 25.14 45.38 25.66
CA VAL A 80 24.02 45.31 24.69
C VAL A 80 22.72 45.86 25.30
N TYR A 81 22.40 45.52 26.57
CA TYR A 81 21.23 46.04 27.24
C TYR A 81 21.27 47.56 27.38
N GLN A 82 22.42 48.14 27.68
CA GLN A 82 22.59 49.60 27.82
C GLN A 82 22.54 50.35 26.47
N ARG A 83 22.95 49.67 25.36
CA ARG A 83 23.08 50.32 24.04
C ARG A 83 21.99 50.00 23.04
N LYS A 84 21.13 49.02 23.37
CA LYS A 84 20.06 48.61 22.45
C LYS A 84 19.16 49.78 22.08
N PRO A 85 18.64 49.85 20.85
CA PRO A 85 17.63 50.84 20.44
C PRO A 85 16.38 50.79 21.31
N ARG A 86 15.72 51.93 21.49
CA ARG A 86 14.42 52.02 22.15
C ARG A 86 13.39 51.20 21.35
N GLY A 87 12.82 50.13 22.01
CA GLY A 87 11.84 49.23 21.35
C GLY A 87 12.41 47.91 20.97
N ALA A 88 13.75 47.75 20.82
CA ALA A 88 14.34 46.43 20.55
C ALA A 88 14.23 45.54 21.80
N GLU A 89 13.82 44.27 21.60
CA GLU A 89 13.85 43.25 22.63
C GLU A 89 15.21 42.56 22.67
N LEU A 90 15.65 42.13 23.87
CA LEU A 90 16.91 41.37 24.06
C LEU A 90 16.60 39.99 24.60
N ILE A 91 16.97 38.96 23.84
CA ILE A 91 17.04 37.57 24.31
C ILE A 91 18.48 37.25 24.68
N GLY A 92 18.71 37.11 26.00
CA GLY A 92 20.04 36.77 26.51
C GLY A 92 20.35 35.27 26.51
N GLY A 93 21.65 34.96 26.82
CA GLY A 93 22.26 33.65 26.63
C GLY A 93 21.49 32.44 27.15
N ASN A 94 20.86 32.51 28.33
CA ASN A 94 20.08 31.38 28.88
C ASN A 94 18.78 31.14 28.12
N ALA A 95 18.04 32.18 27.75
CA ALA A 95 16.81 32.08 27.00
C ALA A 95 17.08 31.63 25.56
N ALA A 96 18.12 32.17 24.92
CA ALA A 96 18.55 31.76 23.61
C ALA A 96 19.00 30.29 23.56
N ARG A 97 19.72 29.83 24.60
CA ARG A 97 20.13 28.44 24.78
C ARG A 97 18.95 27.51 24.99
N PHE A 98 17.93 27.93 25.75
CA PHE A 98 16.73 27.15 25.96
C PHE A 98 15.93 26.98 24.64
N ILE A 99 15.72 28.08 23.89
CA ILE A 99 15.07 28.03 22.57
C ILE A 99 15.83 27.11 21.62
N TRP A 100 17.17 27.21 21.61
CA TRP A 100 18.00 26.32 20.81
C TRP A 100 17.79 24.83 21.15
N ASN A 101 17.83 24.48 22.44
CA ASN A 101 17.61 23.10 22.87
C ASN A 101 16.24 22.57 22.47
N LEU A 102 15.19 23.41 22.51
CA LEU A 102 13.85 23.05 22.04
C LEU A 102 13.81 22.77 20.53
N VAL A 103 14.45 23.64 19.73
CA VAL A 103 14.51 23.47 18.26
C VAL A 103 15.30 22.22 17.89
N GLU A 104 16.45 21.98 18.54
CA GLU A 104 17.25 20.77 18.32
C GLU A 104 16.51 19.49 18.72
N ALA A 105 15.81 19.50 19.86
CA ALA A 105 14.99 18.37 20.28
C ALA A 105 13.88 18.08 19.28
N ARG A 106 13.18 19.09 18.78
CA ARG A 106 12.14 18.96 17.79
C ARG A 106 12.67 18.39 16.45
N GLN A 107 13.78 18.91 15.95
CA GLN A 107 14.42 18.40 14.73
C GLN A 107 14.86 16.93 14.86
N LYS A 108 15.40 16.54 16.03
CA LYS A 108 15.74 15.13 16.32
C LYS A 108 14.52 14.25 16.34
N THR A 109 13.41 14.72 16.92
CA THR A 109 12.13 13.96 16.96
C THR A 109 11.57 13.78 15.55
N GLU A 110 11.50 14.85 14.75
CA GLU A 110 11.03 14.79 13.34
C GLU A 110 11.88 13.85 12.47
N ALA A 111 13.21 13.90 12.64
CA ALA A 111 14.13 13.00 11.92
C ALA A 111 13.99 11.53 12.37
N LEU A 112 13.74 11.28 13.66
CA LEU A 112 13.49 9.94 14.18
C LEU A 112 12.15 9.38 13.71
N GLU A 113 11.10 10.20 13.70
CA GLU A 113 9.78 9.85 13.16
C GLU A 113 9.86 9.51 11.68
N ALA A 114 10.57 10.30 10.88
CA ALA A 114 10.78 10.02 9.45
C ALA A 114 11.52 8.68 9.23
N LYS A 115 12.56 8.39 10.00
CA LYS A 115 13.26 7.10 9.97
C LYS A 115 12.37 5.94 10.41
N TYR A 116 11.57 6.13 11.44
CA TYR A 116 10.62 5.13 11.92
C TYR A 116 9.55 4.80 10.87
N GLN A 117 8.98 5.83 10.23
CA GLN A 117 7.99 5.65 9.15
C GLN A 117 8.60 4.95 7.92
N LEU A 118 9.86 5.27 7.58
CA LEU A 118 10.55 4.58 6.49
C LEU A 118 10.79 3.10 6.83
N ALA A 119 11.27 2.81 8.04
CA ALA A 119 11.48 1.44 8.51
C ALA A 119 10.18 0.64 8.59
N LEU A 120 9.07 1.26 9.03
CA LEU A 120 7.74 0.63 9.01
C LEU A 120 7.31 0.29 7.58
N LYS A 121 7.44 1.22 6.63
CA LYS A 121 7.13 0.96 5.22
C LYS A 121 7.99 -0.15 4.62
N GLU A 122 9.27 -0.22 4.98
CA GLU A 122 10.15 -1.32 4.54
C GLU A 122 9.74 -2.67 5.15
N LEU A 123 9.32 -2.69 6.42
CA LEU A 123 8.83 -3.89 7.10
C LEU A 123 7.48 -4.34 6.52
N GLU A 124 6.56 -3.41 6.27
CA GLU A 124 5.28 -3.67 5.60
C GLU A 124 5.50 -4.22 4.18
N ALA A 125 6.37 -3.59 3.39
CA ALA A 125 6.72 -4.07 2.06
C ALA A 125 7.39 -5.45 2.06
N ARG A 126 8.15 -5.78 3.12
CA ARG A 126 8.70 -7.13 3.31
C ARG A 126 7.62 -8.14 3.67
N ALA A 127 6.73 -7.81 4.59
CA ALA A 127 5.61 -8.66 4.99
C ALA A 127 4.60 -8.89 3.85
N GLU A 128 4.32 -7.86 3.05
CA GLU A 128 3.45 -7.98 1.86
C GLU A 128 4.01 -8.89 0.76
N ASN A 129 5.32 -9.07 0.73
CA ASN A 129 6.03 -9.84 -0.30
C ASN A 129 6.47 -11.22 0.17
N GLU A 130 6.05 -11.68 1.34
CA GLU A 130 6.46 -12.98 1.85
C GLU A 130 5.63 -14.10 1.22
N PHE A 131 6.30 -14.97 0.46
CA PHE A 131 5.71 -16.23 -0.01
C PHE A 131 5.56 -17.16 1.19
N ILE A 132 4.32 -17.34 1.62
CA ILE A 132 3.98 -18.13 2.80
C ILE A 132 4.06 -19.61 2.46
N ILE A 133 5.04 -20.30 3.02
CA ILE A 133 5.21 -21.74 2.96
C ILE A 133 4.63 -22.31 4.25
N GLY A 134 3.46 -22.95 4.12
CA GLY A 134 2.85 -23.67 5.25
C GLY A 134 3.46 -25.05 5.48
N THR A 135 2.69 -25.91 6.13
CA THR A 135 3.08 -27.30 6.44
C THR A 135 2.74 -28.28 5.32
N ASN A 136 1.90 -27.86 4.35
CA ASN A 136 1.43 -28.72 3.25
C ASN A 136 2.61 -29.21 2.39
N PRO A 137 2.72 -30.53 2.12
CA PRO A 137 3.83 -31.11 1.35
C PRO A 137 3.99 -30.51 -0.05
N ARG A 138 2.88 -30.25 -0.78
CA ARG A 138 2.92 -29.63 -2.12
C ARG A 138 3.52 -28.24 -2.08
N MET A 139 3.23 -27.44 -1.02
CA MET A 139 3.81 -26.11 -0.87
C MET A 139 5.32 -26.17 -0.59
N LYS A 140 5.80 -27.18 0.11
CA LYS A 140 7.23 -27.44 0.30
C LYS A 140 7.91 -27.82 -1.02
N GLU A 141 7.32 -28.73 -1.80
CA GLU A 141 7.79 -29.07 -3.14
C GLU A 141 7.88 -27.84 -4.06
N ILE A 142 6.87 -26.96 -4.02
CA ILE A 142 6.87 -25.71 -4.77
C ILE A 142 8.01 -24.79 -4.32
N SER A 143 8.26 -24.70 -3.03
CA SER A 143 9.40 -23.95 -2.49
C SER A 143 10.74 -24.47 -3.01
N ASP A 144 10.92 -25.80 -3.03
CA ASP A 144 12.12 -26.45 -3.56
C ASP A 144 12.27 -26.20 -5.06
N LEU A 145 11.15 -26.23 -5.81
CA LEU A 145 11.15 -25.90 -7.23
C LEU A 145 11.53 -24.44 -7.48
N ILE A 146 11.01 -23.51 -6.66
CA ILE A 146 11.40 -22.10 -6.72
C ILE A 146 12.90 -21.94 -6.50
N ALA A 147 13.46 -22.57 -5.47
CA ALA A 147 14.89 -22.51 -5.17
C ALA A 147 15.76 -23.04 -6.31
N LYS A 148 15.30 -24.08 -7.01
CA LYS A 148 16.01 -24.69 -8.16
C LYS A 148 15.92 -23.82 -9.42
N VAL A 149 14.74 -23.22 -9.72
CA VAL A 149 14.52 -22.48 -10.96
C VAL A 149 14.94 -21.02 -10.86
N ALA A 150 14.97 -20.44 -9.66
CA ALA A 150 15.28 -19.03 -9.48
C ALA A 150 16.64 -18.61 -10.04
N PRO A 151 17.76 -19.36 -9.84
CA PRO A 151 19.07 -19.00 -10.40
C PRO A 151 19.14 -19.11 -11.92
N ALA A 152 18.29 -19.95 -12.54
CA ALA A 152 18.32 -20.18 -13.98
C ALA A 152 17.67 -19.04 -14.77
N PRO A 153 18.22 -18.61 -15.93
CA PRO A 153 17.62 -17.55 -16.77
C PRO A 153 16.44 -18.06 -17.60
N THR A 154 15.77 -19.14 -17.18
CA THR A 154 14.66 -19.75 -17.91
C THR A 154 13.34 -19.03 -17.66
N THR A 155 12.44 -19.15 -18.65
CA THR A 155 11.04 -18.68 -18.51
C THR A 155 10.27 -19.62 -17.58
N VAL A 156 9.47 -19.04 -16.69
CA VAL A 156 8.63 -19.78 -15.75
C VAL A 156 7.16 -19.47 -15.98
N LEU A 157 6.34 -20.52 -16.11
CA LEU A 157 4.89 -20.43 -16.18
C LEU A 157 4.28 -20.86 -14.84
N ILE A 158 3.56 -19.96 -14.18
CA ILE A 158 2.86 -20.23 -12.92
C ILE A 158 1.38 -20.44 -13.22
N ARG A 159 0.87 -21.64 -12.91
CA ARG A 159 -0.54 -21.99 -13.10
C ARG A 159 -1.24 -22.11 -11.76
N GLY A 160 -2.49 -21.70 -11.69
CA GLY A 160 -3.33 -21.83 -10.50
C GLY A 160 -4.55 -20.93 -10.56
N GLU A 161 -5.55 -21.28 -9.78
CA GLU A 161 -6.79 -20.50 -9.69
C GLU A 161 -6.52 -19.05 -9.29
N SER A 162 -7.52 -18.17 -9.53
CA SER A 162 -7.44 -16.79 -9.07
C SER A 162 -7.29 -16.73 -7.56
N GLY A 163 -6.40 -15.85 -7.06
CA GLY A 163 -6.18 -15.65 -5.63
C GLY A 163 -5.32 -16.72 -4.94
N THR A 164 -4.68 -17.66 -5.66
CA THR A 164 -3.80 -18.68 -5.06
C THR A 164 -2.42 -18.17 -4.63
N GLY A 165 -2.03 -16.94 -5.03
CA GLY A 165 -0.74 -16.34 -4.70
C GLY A 165 0.30 -16.42 -5.83
N LYS A 166 -0.11 -16.51 -7.10
CA LYS A 166 0.79 -16.55 -8.28
C LYS A 166 1.82 -15.41 -8.28
N GLU A 167 1.39 -14.19 -7.93
CA GLU A 167 2.28 -13.03 -7.86
C GLU A 167 3.35 -13.18 -6.74
N LEU A 168 2.99 -13.74 -5.59
CA LEU A 168 3.94 -13.98 -4.49
C LEU A 168 5.03 -14.98 -4.92
N VAL A 169 4.65 -16.02 -5.68
CA VAL A 169 5.60 -16.98 -6.28
C VAL A 169 6.53 -16.29 -7.27
N ALA A 170 5.99 -15.44 -8.15
CA ALA A 170 6.81 -14.69 -9.12
C ALA A 170 7.83 -13.78 -8.41
N ARG A 171 7.41 -13.07 -7.36
CA ARG A 171 8.29 -12.26 -6.52
C ARG A 171 9.34 -13.09 -5.80
N ALA A 172 8.98 -14.28 -5.29
CA ALA A 172 9.91 -15.20 -4.66
C ALA A 172 10.97 -15.70 -5.65
N ILE A 173 10.58 -16.08 -6.88
CA ILE A 173 11.50 -16.48 -7.94
C ILE A 173 12.49 -15.36 -8.29
N HIS A 174 11.99 -14.13 -8.45
CA HIS A 174 12.85 -12.98 -8.73
C HIS A 174 13.83 -12.70 -7.59
N ARG A 175 13.35 -12.71 -6.33
CA ARG A 175 14.17 -12.44 -5.13
C ARG A 175 15.32 -13.44 -4.95
N HIS A 176 15.10 -14.72 -5.29
CA HIS A 176 16.11 -15.76 -5.20
C HIS A 176 16.93 -15.92 -6.49
N SER A 177 16.76 -15.06 -7.49
CA SER A 177 17.49 -15.08 -8.75
C SER A 177 18.76 -14.24 -8.72
N ALA A 178 19.63 -14.44 -9.71
CA ALA A 178 20.78 -13.58 -9.96
C ALA A 178 20.38 -12.11 -10.29
N LEU A 179 19.11 -11.88 -10.64
CA LEU A 179 18.56 -10.57 -11.01
C LEU A 179 17.81 -9.90 -9.83
N SER A 180 17.99 -10.37 -8.59
CA SER A 180 17.26 -9.87 -7.40
C SER A 180 17.48 -8.37 -7.12
N SER A 181 18.61 -7.80 -7.53
CA SER A 181 18.91 -6.37 -7.43
C SER A 181 18.43 -5.55 -8.63
N GLN A 182 17.95 -6.20 -9.68
CA GLN A 182 17.47 -5.58 -10.91
C GLN A 182 15.95 -5.35 -10.83
N PRO A 183 15.36 -4.54 -11.71
CA PRO A 183 13.93 -4.26 -11.65
C PRO A 183 13.08 -5.52 -11.88
N LEU A 184 12.02 -5.66 -11.06
CA LEU A 184 10.89 -6.55 -11.32
C LEU A 184 9.72 -5.69 -11.80
N VAL A 185 9.39 -5.78 -13.07
CA VAL A 185 8.25 -5.08 -13.67
C VAL A 185 7.05 -6.03 -13.72
N THR A 186 5.94 -5.66 -13.10
CA THR A 186 4.73 -6.47 -13.05
C THR A 186 3.63 -5.86 -13.91
N LEU A 187 2.92 -6.69 -14.66
CA LEU A 187 1.78 -6.28 -15.47
C LEU A 187 0.67 -7.33 -15.39
N ASN A 188 -0.54 -6.88 -15.04
CA ASN A 188 -1.74 -7.70 -15.19
C ASN A 188 -2.36 -7.43 -16.56
N CYS A 189 -2.44 -8.47 -17.40
CA CYS A 189 -2.88 -8.37 -18.80
C CYS A 189 -4.39 -8.13 -18.94
N THR A 190 -5.19 -8.41 -17.92
CA THR A 190 -6.66 -8.19 -17.94
C THR A 190 -7.07 -6.78 -17.53
N ALA A 191 -6.17 -6.02 -16.93
CA ALA A 191 -6.48 -4.69 -16.40
C ALA A 191 -6.65 -3.61 -17.48
N LEU A 192 -6.25 -3.89 -18.73
CA LEU A 192 -6.17 -2.91 -19.81
C LEU A 192 -6.88 -3.42 -21.07
N SER A 193 -7.42 -2.50 -21.88
CA SER A 193 -7.88 -2.84 -23.23
C SER A 193 -6.69 -3.28 -24.11
N PRO A 194 -6.90 -4.11 -25.17
CA PRO A 194 -5.80 -4.60 -26.01
C PRO A 194 -4.88 -3.49 -26.54
N ALA A 195 -5.43 -2.37 -27.00
CA ALA A 195 -4.64 -1.26 -27.53
C ALA A 195 -3.80 -0.56 -26.45
N LEU A 196 -4.35 -0.41 -25.23
CA LEU A 196 -3.60 0.12 -24.09
C LEU A 196 -2.54 -0.86 -23.61
N LEU A 197 -2.86 -2.15 -23.55
CA LEU A 197 -1.91 -3.20 -23.17
C LEU A 197 -0.70 -3.22 -24.12
N GLU A 198 -0.93 -3.10 -25.43
CA GLU A 198 0.13 -3.02 -26.42
C GLU A 198 1.02 -1.81 -26.20
N SER A 199 0.42 -0.63 -26.04
CA SER A 199 1.16 0.61 -25.82
C SER A 199 1.92 0.65 -24.50
N GLU A 200 1.42 0.03 -23.44
CA GLU A 200 2.16 -0.11 -22.17
C GLU A 200 3.32 -1.11 -22.30
N LEU A 201 3.12 -2.27 -22.93
CA LEU A 201 4.16 -3.28 -23.10
C LEU A 201 5.32 -2.77 -23.96
N PHE A 202 5.03 -2.24 -25.15
CA PHE A 202 6.04 -1.93 -26.17
C PHE A 202 6.39 -0.47 -26.29
N GLY A 203 5.57 0.43 -25.67
CA GLY A 203 5.71 1.89 -25.82
C GLY A 203 5.10 2.41 -27.12
N TYR A 204 5.14 3.72 -27.30
CA TYR A 204 4.60 4.36 -28.49
C TYR A 204 5.37 5.64 -28.87
N LYS A 205 5.28 6.00 -30.15
CA LYS A 205 5.79 7.25 -30.69
C LYS A 205 4.72 8.31 -30.69
N ARG A 206 5.15 9.57 -30.62
CA ARG A 206 4.28 10.74 -30.79
C ARG A 206 3.51 10.59 -32.11
N GLY A 207 2.19 10.75 -32.06
CA GLY A 207 1.29 10.63 -33.22
C GLY A 207 0.87 9.21 -33.56
N ALA A 208 1.23 8.18 -32.81
CA ALA A 208 0.86 6.80 -33.08
C ALA A 208 -0.67 6.54 -32.97
N PHE A 209 -1.35 7.31 -32.14
CA PHE A 209 -2.81 7.31 -31.99
C PHE A 209 -3.30 8.65 -31.41
N THR A 210 -4.61 8.88 -31.40
CA THR A 210 -5.23 10.08 -30.82
C THR A 210 -4.93 10.15 -29.31
N GLY A 211 -4.15 11.18 -28.90
CA GLY A 211 -3.67 11.32 -27.51
C GLY A 211 -2.19 11.00 -27.30
N ALA A 212 -1.48 10.52 -28.30
CA ALA A 212 -0.03 10.28 -28.22
C ALA A 212 0.76 11.59 -28.45
N TYR A 213 0.78 12.46 -27.45
CA TYR A 213 1.43 13.78 -27.52
C TYR A 213 2.97 13.73 -27.41
N ALA A 214 3.53 12.67 -26.84
CA ALA A 214 4.97 12.48 -26.65
C ALA A 214 5.35 11.01 -26.83
N ASP A 215 6.66 10.75 -27.06
CA ASP A 215 7.20 9.39 -27.05
C ASP A 215 7.12 8.80 -25.63
N ARG A 216 6.71 7.53 -25.51
CA ARG A 216 6.69 6.81 -24.23
C ARG A 216 7.37 5.45 -24.34
N LYS A 217 8.32 5.18 -23.43
CA LYS A 217 8.98 3.88 -23.33
C LYS A 217 8.02 2.85 -22.76
N GLY A 218 8.06 1.65 -23.34
CA GLY A 218 7.27 0.50 -22.89
C GLY A 218 7.86 -0.19 -21.64
N LEU A 219 7.06 -1.08 -21.06
CA LEU A 219 7.45 -1.87 -19.88
C LEU A 219 8.61 -2.82 -20.17
N PHE A 220 8.72 -3.38 -21.38
CA PHE A 220 9.87 -4.18 -21.79
C PHE A 220 11.19 -3.39 -21.75
N GLU A 221 11.17 -2.10 -22.15
CA GLU A 221 12.35 -1.24 -22.03
C GLU A 221 12.70 -0.97 -20.56
N LYS A 222 11.68 -0.79 -19.70
CA LYS A 222 11.87 -0.56 -18.26
C LYS A 222 12.39 -1.82 -17.53
N ALA A 223 12.03 -2.99 -18.03
CA ALA A 223 12.45 -4.29 -17.48
C ALA A 223 13.81 -4.75 -18.02
N HIS A 224 14.45 -3.96 -18.90
CA HIS A 224 15.74 -4.35 -19.50
C HIS A 224 16.79 -4.63 -18.43
N GLY A 225 17.47 -5.77 -18.53
CA GLY A 225 18.42 -6.27 -17.54
C GLY A 225 17.78 -6.92 -16.31
N GLY A 226 16.46 -6.88 -16.17
CA GLY A 226 15.70 -7.38 -15.02
C GLY A 226 14.71 -8.51 -15.37
N THR A 227 13.60 -8.52 -14.64
CA THR A 227 12.53 -9.52 -14.76
C THR A 227 11.20 -8.85 -15.10
N MET A 228 10.43 -9.44 -16.01
CA MET A 228 9.04 -9.05 -16.26
C MET A 228 8.10 -10.17 -15.82
N PHE A 229 7.13 -9.82 -15.01
CA PHE A 229 6.03 -10.70 -14.61
C PHE A 229 4.76 -10.31 -15.37
N LEU A 230 4.23 -11.26 -16.14
CA LEU A 230 3.00 -11.15 -16.93
C LEU A 230 1.90 -11.97 -16.26
N ASP A 231 1.00 -11.32 -15.53
CA ASP A 231 -0.14 -12.00 -14.90
C ASP A 231 -1.31 -12.10 -15.87
N GLU A 232 -2.02 -13.22 -15.80
CA GLU A 232 -3.16 -13.60 -16.65
C GLU A 232 -2.81 -13.53 -18.16
N ILE A 233 -1.70 -14.16 -18.54
CA ILE A 233 -1.21 -14.21 -19.93
C ILE A 233 -2.20 -14.86 -20.91
N GLY A 234 -3.13 -15.70 -20.41
CA GLY A 234 -4.16 -16.37 -21.20
C GLY A 234 -5.20 -15.43 -21.81
N ASP A 235 -5.33 -14.20 -21.30
CA ASP A 235 -6.32 -13.22 -21.75
C ASP A 235 -5.80 -12.24 -22.83
N VAL A 236 -4.54 -12.39 -23.22
CA VAL A 236 -3.88 -11.51 -24.21
C VAL A 236 -4.40 -11.81 -25.61
N SER A 237 -4.67 -10.77 -26.42
CA SER A 237 -5.09 -10.94 -27.83
C SER A 237 -4.03 -11.60 -28.72
N LEU A 238 -4.44 -12.30 -29.77
CA LEU A 238 -3.56 -12.99 -30.70
C LEU A 238 -2.49 -12.07 -31.33
N GLU A 239 -2.81 -10.79 -31.56
CA GLU A 239 -1.88 -9.79 -32.08
C GLU A 239 -0.73 -9.51 -31.10
N ILE A 240 -1.08 -9.32 -29.82
CA ILE A 240 -0.08 -9.08 -28.78
C ILE A 240 0.72 -10.36 -28.51
N GLN A 241 0.08 -11.55 -28.54
CA GLN A 241 0.76 -12.84 -28.43
C GLN A 241 1.87 -12.99 -29.51
N ALA A 242 1.61 -12.57 -30.75
CA ALA A 242 2.61 -12.60 -31.82
C ALA A 242 3.81 -11.67 -31.54
N LYS A 243 3.55 -10.47 -30.98
CA LYS A 243 4.61 -9.53 -30.59
C LYS A 243 5.40 -10.02 -29.38
N LEU A 244 4.73 -10.61 -28.39
CA LEU A 244 5.36 -11.25 -27.25
C LEU A 244 6.28 -12.40 -27.69
N LEU A 245 5.82 -13.25 -28.60
CA LEU A 245 6.62 -14.34 -29.13
C LEU A 245 7.94 -13.84 -29.77
N ARG A 246 7.86 -12.79 -30.60
CA ARG A 246 9.04 -12.18 -31.19
C ARG A 246 10.00 -11.66 -30.13
N THR A 247 9.48 -10.96 -29.12
CA THR A 247 10.30 -10.46 -28.00
C THR A 247 10.97 -11.60 -27.22
N LEU A 248 10.26 -12.71 -27.00
CA LEU A 248 10.79 -13.89 -26.29
C LEU A 248 11.82 -14.67 -27.10
N GLN A 249 11.76 -14.64 -28.44
CA GLN A 249 12.66 -15.34 -29.32
C GLN A 249 13.95 -14.57 -29.60
N THR A 250 13.82 -13.30 -29.95
CA THR A 250 14.93 -12.46 -30.46
C THR A 250 15.34 -11.35 -29.52
N GLY A 251 14.55 -11.08 -28.47
CA GLY A 251 14.73 -9.91 -27.62
C GLY A 251 14.30 -8.58 -28.29
N GLU A 252 13.72 -8.66 -29.49
CA GLU A 252 13.35 -7.46 -30.24
C GLU A 252 11.98 -6.94 -29.83
N ILE A 253 11.91 -5.63 -29.62
CA ILE A 253 10.66 -4.88 -29.41
C ILE A 253 10.54 -3.75 -30.43
N ARG A 254 9.30 -3.38 -30.73
CA ARG A 254 8.98 -2.26 -31.61
C ARG A 254 7.82 -1.46 -31.01
N ALA A 255 8.05 -0.17 -30.77
CA ALA A 255 7.02 0.72 -30.24
C ALA A 255 5.90 0.94 -31.27
N VAL A 256 4.69 1.21 -30.79
CA VAL A 256 3.53 1.52 -31.65
C VAL A 256 3.84 2.80 -32.43
N GLY A 257 3.68 2.73 -33.75
CA GLY A 257 4.00 3.87 -34.65
C GLY A 257 5.50 4.05 -34.95
N ASP A 258 6.39 3.16 -34.46
CA ASP A 258 7.83 3.22 -34.78
C ASP A 258 8.19 2.15 -35.86
N VAL A 259 9.13 2.48 -36.72
CA VAL A 259 9.73 1.52 -37.67
C VAL A 259 11.02 0.90 -37.12
N ARG A 260 11.60 1.48 -36.07
CA ARG A 260 12.87 1.05 -35.49
C ARG A 260 12.64 -0.07 -34.48
N THR A 261 13.46 -1.12 -34.57
CA THR A 261 13.52 -2.20 -33.62
C THR A 261 14.56 -1.89 -32.55
N ARG A 262 14.28 -2.25 -31.32
CA ARG A 262 15.19 -2.15 -30.16
C ARG A 262 15.37 -3.51 -29.55
N THR A 263 16.54 -3.80 -29.01
CA THR A 263 16.82 -5.07 -28.35
C THR A 263 16.76 -4.91 -26.84
N VAL A 264 16.06 -5.81 -26.18
CA VAL A 264 15.96 -5.91 -24.72
C VAL A 264 16.35 -7.30 -24.24
N SER A 265 16.96 -7.38 -23.07
CA SER A 265 17.24 -8.65 -22.39
C SER A 265 16.41 -8.66 -21.10
N VAL A 266 15.39 -9.54 -21.05
CA VAL A 266 14.43 -9.57 -19.93
C VAL A 266 14.12 -11.03 -19.60
N ARG A 267 14.23 -11.39 -18.31
CA ARG A 267 13.72 -12.67 -17.83
C ARG A 267 12.21 -12.62 -17.72
N ILE A 268 11.50 -13.64 -18.23
CA ILE A 268 10.04 -13.67 -18.20
C ILE A 268 9.55 -14.67 -17.16
N ILE A 269 8.57 -14.23 -16.35
CA ILE A 269 7.72 -15.06 -15.52
C ILE A 269 6.28 -14.79 -15.97
N ALA A 270 5.55 -15.79 -16.38
CA ALA A 270 4.16 -15.69 -16.81
C ALA A 270 3.24 -16.39 -15.81
N ALA A 271 2.03 -15.91 -15.63
CA ALA A 271 1.02 -16.56 -14.81
C ALA A 271 -0.34 -16.61 -15.51
N THR A 272 -1.13 -17.63 -15.20
CA THR A 272 -2.49 -17.77 -15.70
C THR A 272 -3.34 -18.66 -14.80
N ASN A 273 -4.65 -18.40 -14.78
CA ASN A 273 -5.68 -19.27 -14.22
C ASN A 273 -6.38 -20.11 -15.30
N GLN A 274 -6.07 -19.89 -16.59
CA GLN A 274 -6.72 -20.55 -17.70
C GLN A 274 -6.02 -21.85 -18.09
N ASP A 275 -6.79 -22.77 -18.65
CA ASP A 275 -6.30 -23.94 -19.37
C ASP A 275 -5.83 -23.49 -20.77
N LEU A 276 -4.50 -23.24 -20.91
CA LEU A 276 -3.92 -22.77 -22.16
C LEU A 276 -4.01 -23.82 -23.28
N GLU A 277 -3.94 -25.10 -22.97
CA GLU A 277 -4.10 -26.21 -23.91
C GLU A 277 -5.50 -26.21 -24.52
N ARG A 278 -6.51 -25.92 -23.72
CA ARG A 278 -7.86 -25.71 -24.21
C ARG A 278 -7.97 -24.44 -25.05
N ALA A 279 -7.37 -23.35 -24.60
CA ALA A 279 -7.35 -22.09 -25.34
C ALA A 279 -6.68 -22.22 -26.72
N ILE A 280 -5.64 -23.06 -26.85
CA ILE A 280 -5.00 -23.39 -28.13
C ILE A 280 -5.99 -24.13 -29.04
N ARG A 281 -6.66 -25.17 -28.56
CA ARG A 281 -7.67 -25.92 -29.34
C ARG A 281 -8.83 -25.02 -29.82
N GLU A 282 -9.18 -24.02 -29.05
CA GLU A 282 -10.23 -23.04 -29.38
C GLU A 282 -9.71 -21.88 -30.25
N GLY A 283 -8.43 -21.86 -30.63
CA GLY A 283 -7.82 -20.80 -31.45
C GLY A 283 -7.67 -19.45 -30.74
N ARG A 284 -7.78 -19.41 -29.42
CA ARG A 284 -7.64 -18.18 -28.60
C ARG A 284 -6.20 -17.95 -28.12
N PHE A 285 -5.37 -18.99 -28.11
CA PHE A 285 -3.96 -18.89 -27.71
C PHE A 285 -3.06 -19.57 -28.74
N ARG A 286 -1.91 -18.98 -29.03
CA ARG A 286 -0.97 -19.51 -30.02
C ARG A 286 -0.12 -20.62 -29.41
N GLU A 287 0.00 -21.72 -30.13
CA GLU A 287 0.80 -22.88 -29.72
C GLU A 287 2.30 -22.57 -29.64
N ASP A 288 2.82 -21.75 -30.58
CA ASP A 288 4.22 -21.36 -30.61
C ASP A 288 4.62 -20.51 -29.38
N LEU A 289 3.75 -19.60 -28.95
CA LEU A 289 3.94 -18.82 -27.71
C LEU A 289 3.87 -19.72 -26.48
N PHE A 290 2.89 -20.64 -26.44
CA PHE A 290 2.77 -21.60 -25.34
C PHE A 290 4.08 -22.38 -25.12
N HIS A 291 4.65 -22.97 -26.16
CA HIS A 291 5.91 -23.70 -26.04
C HIS A 291 7.07 -22.82 -25.57
N ARG A 292 7.07 -21.53 -25.89
CA ARG A 292 8.11 -20.61 -25.46
C ARG A 292 7.99 -20.20 -24.00
N ILE A 293 6.76 -20.05 -23.46
CA ILE A 293 6.54 -19.68 -22.05
C ILE A 293 6.48 -20.90 -21.12
N ASN A 294 6.12 -22.08 -21.63
CA ASN A 294 5.97 -23.33 -20.88
C ASN A 294 7.28 -24.11 -20.74
N THR A 295 8.42 -23.41 -20.52
CA THR A 295 9.73 -24.07 -20.35
C THR A 295 9.83 -24.72 -18.97
N PHE A 296 9.37 -24.03 -17.92
CA PHE A 296 9.28 -24.56 -16.57
C PHE A 296 7.94 -24.17 -15.95
N THR A 297 7.17 -25.17 -15.49
CA THR A 297 5.83 -24.93 -14.96
C THR A 297 5.76 -25.16 -13.44
N ILE A 298 5.15 -24.23 -12.72
CA ILE A 298 4.81 -24.36 -11.31
C ILE A 298 3.29 -24.32 -11.18
N ASN A 299 2.69 -25.39 -10.64
CA ASN A 299 1.25 -25.48 -10.41
C ASN A 299 0.94 -25.21 -8.95
N LEU A 300 0.21 -24.11 -8.68
CA LEU A 300 -0.22 -23.74 -7.33
C LEU A 300 -1.53 -24.45 -6.97
N PRO A 301 -1.58 -25.19 -5.86
CA PRO A 301 -2.82 -25.80 -5.41
C PRO A 301 -3.80 -24.73 -4.91
N PRO A 302 -5.10 -24.92 -5.14
CA PRO A 302 -6.14 -24.10 -4.53
C PRO A 302 -6.16 -24.29 -3.02
N LEU A 303 -6.71 -23.31 -2.28
CA LEU A 303 -6.68 -23.31 -0.81
C LEU A 303 -7.37 -24.54 -0.21
N ARG A 304 -8.42 -25.07 -0.84
CA ARG A 304 -9.13 -26.31 -0.43
C ARG A 304 -8.24 -27.57 -0.46
N GLU A 305 -7.13 -27.57 -1.20
CA GLU A 305 -6.16 -28.67 -1.25
C GLU A 305 -4.98 -28.49 -0.29
N ARG A 306 -4.99 -27.41 0.53
CA ARG A 306 -3.99 -27.11 1.56
C ARG A 306 -4.61 -26.58 2.85
N ILE A 307 -5.71 -27.22 3.26
CA ILE A 307 -6.47 -26.83 4.47
C ILE A 307 -5.64 -26.94 5.74
N GLU A 308 -4.61 -27.79 5.76
CA GLU A 308 -3.63 -27.90 6.86
C GLU A 308 -2.95 -26.56 7.16
N ASP A 309 -2.75 -25.74 6.14
CA ASP A 309 -2.11 -24.42 6.26
C ASP A 309 -3.06 -23.34 6.80
N MET A 310 -4.37 -23.65 6.95
CA MET A 310 -5.38 -22.66 7.32
C MET A 310 -5.04 -21.91 8.62
N GLY A 311 -4.61 -22.62 9.65
CA GLY A 311 -4.27 -21.96 10.93
C GLY A 311 -3.14 -20.95 10.79
N PHE A 312 -2.10 -21.30 10.04
CA PHE A 312 -0.95 -20.43 9.76
C PHE A 312 -1.34 -19.23 8.88
N LEU A 313 -2.14 -19.46 7.85
CA LEU A 313 -2.63 -18.40 6.95
C LEU A 313 -3.53 -17.40 7.68
N VAL A 314 -4.44 -17.90 8.52
CA VAL A 314 -5.33 -17.07 9.35
C VAL A 314 -4.51 -16.19 10.30
N GLU A 315 -3.52 -16.77 10.99
CA GLU A 315 -2.65 -15.99 11.89
C GLU A 315 -1.89 -14.91 11.13
N HIS A 316 -1.32 -15.24 9.97
CA HIS A 316 -0.62 -14.26 9.13
C HIS A 316 -1.54 -13.10 8.69
N PHE A 317 -2.73 -13.40 8.16
CA PHE A 317 -3.66 -12.36 7.73
C PHE A 317 -4.24 -11.58 8.91
N LEU A 318 -4.42 -12.20 10.07
CA LEU A 318 -4.81 -11.52 11.30
C LEU A 318 -3.76 -10.49 11.72
N GLN A 319 -2.48 -10.86 11.69
CA GLN A 319 -1.38 -9.94 12.00
C GLN A 319 -1.34 -8.74 11.05
N ARG A 320 -1.54 -8.97 9.75
CA ARG A 320 -1.62 -7.89 8.75
C ARG A 320 -2.84 -7.00 8.96
N ALA A 321 -4.00 -7.59 9.16
CA ALA A 321 -5.25 -6.87 9.34
C ALA A 321 -5.23 -5.99 10.61
N ARG A 322 -4.74 -6.52 11.76
CA ARG A 322 -4.62 -5.74 12.99
C ARG A 322 -3.66 -4.56 12.88
N ALA A 323 -2.55 -4.72 12.17
CA ALA A 323 -1.61 -3.61 11.92
C ALA A 323 -2.24 -2.53 11.04
N LYS A 324 -2.97 -2.92 9.98
CA LYS A 324 -3.64 -2.00 9.04
C LYS A 324 -4.78 -1.21 9.71
N VAL A 325 -5.58 -1.87 10.57
CA VAL A 325 -6.77 -1.28 11.21
C VAL A 325 -6.41 -0.62 12.56
N ASN A 326 -5.19 -0.83 13.06
CA ASN A 326 -4.74 -0.39 14.40
C ASN A 326 -5.66 -0.87 15.53
N LYS A 327 -6.09 -2.14 15.44
CA LYS A 327 -6.95 -2.80 16.45
C LYS A 327 -6.18 -3.91 17.17
N ARG A 328 -6.45 -4.07 18.47
CA ARG A 328 -5.93 -5.19 19.26
C ARG A 328 -6.88 -6.39 19.11
N VAL A 329 -6.57 -7.26 18.17
CA VAL A 329 -7.25 -8.54 17.98
C VAL A 329 -6.16 -9.61 18.02
N ASP A 330 -6.23 -10.51 19.00
CA ASP A 330 -5.13 -11.41 19.33
C ASP A 330 -5.28 -12.78 18.68
N SER A 331 -6.53 -13.25 18.46
CA SER A 331 -6.78 -14.62 17.97
C SER A 331 -8.13 -14.74 17.25
N VAL A 332 -8.31 -15.92 16.64
CA VAL A 332 -9.57 -16.38 16.05
C VAL A 332 -10.06 -17.56 16.91
N SER A 333 -11.36 -17.59 17.25
CA SER A 333 -11.91 -18.65 18.08
C SER A 333 -11.82 -20.02 17.39
N PRO A 334 -11.75 -21.14 18.15
CA PRO A 334 -11.75 -22.49 17.58
C PRO A 334 -12.94 -22.76 16.67
N GLU A 335 -14.11 -22.23 17.01
CA GLU A 335 -15.35 -22.35 16.25
C GLU A 335 -15.24 -21.62 14.92
N ALA A 336 -14.75 -20.38 14.93
CA ALA A 336 -14.51 -19.60 13.71
C ALA A 336 -13.47 -20.29 12.81
N LEU A 337 -12.39 -20.81 13.39
CA LEU A 337 -11.36 -21.54 12.64
C LEU A 337 -11.91 -22.84 12.02
N ALA A 338 -12.82 -23.55 12.70
CA ALA A 338 -13.48 -24.74 12.16
C ALA A 338 -14.36 -24.39 10.95
N LEU A 339 -15.08 -23.29 11.01
CA LEU A 339 -15.87 -22.77 9.88
C LEU A 339 -14.98 -22.42 8.68
N LEU A 340 -13.87 -21.72 8.92
CA LEU A 340 -12.89 -21.37 7.88
C LEU A 340 -12.29 -22.63 7.23
N ARG A 341 -12.07 -23.71 7.97
CA ARG A 341 -11.57 -24.98 7.43
C ARG A 341 -12.59 -25.73 6.59
N SER A 342 -13.88 -25.57 6.85
CA SER A 342 -14.96 -26.29 6.15
C SER A 342 -15.39 -25.63 4.85
N TYR A 343 -15.01 -24.37 4.62
CA TYR A 343 -15.38 -23.62 3.42
C TYR A 343 -14.50 -23.96 2.20
N SER A 344 -15.08 -23.87 1.00
CA SER A 344 -14.45 -24.34 -0.25
C SER A 344 -13.45 -23.35 -0.88
N TRP A 345 -13.46 -22.09 -0.43
CA TRP A 345 -12.55 -21.02 -0.84
C TRP A 345 -12.45 -20.78 -2.36
N PRO A 346 -13.55 -20.46 -3.07
CA PRO A 346 -13.50 -20.20 -4.51
C PRO A 346 -12.59 -19.02 -4.89
N GLY A 347 -12.40 -18.04 -4.01
CA GLY A 347 -11.47 -16.91 -4.17
C GLY A 347 -10.10 -17.12 -3.52
N ASN A 348 -9.82 -18.32 -3.00
CA ASN A 348 -8.54 -18.73 -2.42
C ASN A 348 -8.02 -17.77 -1.35
N LEU A 349 -6.72 -17.41 -1.36
CA LEU A 349 -6.08 -16.53 -0.37
C LEU A 349 -6.65 -15.12 -0.38
N ARG A 350 -7.01 -14.60 -1.56
CA ARG A 350 -7.58 -13.25 -1.68
C ARG A 350 -8.92 -13.14 -0.94
N GLU A 351 -9.75 -14.17 -1.03
CA GLU A 351 -11.01 -14.25 -0.31
C GLU A 351 -10.77 -14.40 1.19
N LEU A 352 -9.85 -15.27 1.61
CA LEU A 352 -9.49 -15.46 3.01
C LEU A 352 -8.97 -14.17 3.63
N GLU A 353 -8.04 -13.47 2.98
CA GLU A 353 -7.50 -12.18 3.43
C GLU A 353 -8.62 -11.15 3.66
N ASN A 354 -9.52 -11.00 2.68
CA ASN A 354 -10.65 -10.06 2.78
C ASN A 354 -11.62 -10.42 3.92
N ILE A 355 -11.87 -11.72 4.14
CA ILE A 355 -12.76 -12.18 5.22
C ILE A 355 -12.13 -11.93 6.58
N ILE A 356 -10.84 -12.19 6.77
CA ILE A 356 -10.13 -11.92 8.02
C ILE A 356 -10.06 -10.39 8.27
N GLU A 357 -9.73 -9.59 7.27
CA GLU A 357 -9.71 -8.13 7.41
C GLU A 357 -11.09 -7.60 7.84
N ARG A 358 -12.16 -8.04 7.19
CA ARG A 358 -13.53 -7.69 7.56
C ARG A 358 -13.87 -8.11 8.99
N ALA A 359 -13.51 -9.33 9.39
CA ALA A 359 -13.77 -9.83 10.73
C ALA A 359 -13.06 -9.00 11.80
N VAL A 360 -11.81 -8.61 11.57
CA VAL A 360 -11.06 -7.68 12.45
C VAL A 360 -11.74 -6.31 12.57
N VAL A 361 -12.29 -5.79 11.47
CA VAL A 361 -13.03 -4.51 11.50
C VAL A 361 -14.30 -4.63 12.35
N LEU A 362 -15.04 -5.74 12.22
CA LEU A 362 -16.35 -5.94 12.87
C LEU A 362 -16.23 -6.31 14.34
N THR A 363 -15.19 -7.05 14.75
CA THR A 363 -15.06 -7.47 16.16
C THR A 363 -14.87 -6.29 17.09
N SER A 364 -15.57 -6.31 18.24
CA SER A 364 -15.39 -5.39 19.35
C SER A 364 -14.53 -5.97 20.47
N SER A 365 -14.15 -7.24 20.37
CA SER A 365 -13.33 -7.99 21.34
C SER A 365 -11.91 -8.23 20.81
N GLN A 366 -11.08 -8.87 21.63
CA GLN A 366 -9.73 -9.31 21.20
C GLN A 366 -9.74 -10.63 20.42
N VAL A 367 -10.92 -11.24 20.23
CA VAL A 367 -11.07 -12.53 19.54
C VAL A 367 -12.07 -12.40 18.40
N VAL A 368 -11.71 -12.92 17.22
CA VAL A 368 -12.64 -13.06 16.10
C VAL A 368 -13.51 -14.30 16.34
N GLU A 369 -14.80 -14.07 16.55
CA GLU A 369 -15.81 -15.12 16.74
C GLU A 369 -16.50 -15.52 15.43
N ALA A 370 -17.22 -16.64 15.43
CA ALA A 370 -17.94 -17.16 14.28
C ALA A 370 -18.95 -16.14 13.68
N GLU A 371 -19.58 -15.32 14.54
CA GLU A 371 -20.54 -14.28 14.13
C GLU A 371 -19.92 -13.15 13.30
N HIS A 372 -18.61 -12.92 13.43
CA HIS A 372 -17.88 -11.93 12.64
C HIS A 372 -17.59 -12.39 11.21
N LEU A 373 -17.71 -13.71 10.95
CA LEU A 373 -17.53 -14.27 9.63
C LEU A 373 -18.76 -14.05 8.74
N PRO A 374 -18.61 -13.96 7.42
CA PRO A 374 -19.74 -13.87 6.51
C PRO A 374 -20.65 -15.10 6.59
N LEU A 375 -21.95 -14.91 6.40
CA LEU A 375 -22.95 -15.98 6.50
C LEU A 375 -22.67 -17.18 5.59
N HIS A 376 -22.17 -16.96 4.38
CA HIS A 376 -21.82 -18.04 3.46
C HIS A 376 -20.68 -18.93 3.98
N VAL A 377 -19.80 -18.42 4.86
CA VAL A 377 -18.76 -19.21 5.54
C VAL A 377 -19.35 -19.93 6.74
N GLN A 378 -20.23 -19.27 7.51
CA GLN A 378 -20.93 -19.88 8.65
C GLN A 378 -21.80 -21.06 8.20
N ASP A 379 -22.50 -20.94 7.06
CA ASP A 379 -23.38 -21.97 6.52
C ASP A 379 -22.61 -23.16 5.90
N ALA A 380 -21.33 -23.02 5.60
CA ALA A 380 -20.53 -24.09 4.99
C ALA A 380 -20.43 -25.36 5.85
N SER A 381 -20.46 -25.21 7.19
CA SER A 381 -20.40 -26.33 8.13
C SER A 381 -21.72 -27.11 8.27
N SER A 382 -22.83 -26.55 7.78
CA SER A 382 -24.15 -27.18 7.95
C SER A 382 -24.44 -28.35 6.99
N GLY A 383 -23.45 -28.80 6.21
CA GLY A 383 -23.54 -29.97 5.32
C GLY A 383 -24.58 -29.87 4.19
N LYS A 384 -25.14 -28.69 3.99
CA LYS A 384 -26.10 -28.46 2.91
C LYS A 384 -25.35 -28.17 1.62
N PRO A 385 -25.61 -28.89 0.53
CA PRO A 385 -24.94 -28.66 -0.74
C PRO A 385 -25.04 -27.17 -1.15
N GLN A 386 -23.93 -26.60 -1.62
CA GLN A 386 -23.92 -25.24 -2.17
C GLN A 386 -24.95 -25.20 -3.32
N LEU A 387 -26.06 -24.55 -3.04
CA LEU A 387 -27.09 -24.35 -4.02
C LEU A 387 -26.54 -23.41 -5.11
N GLY A 388 -26.69 -23.78 -6.38
CA GLY A 388 -26.28 -22.94 -7.50
C GLY A 388 -26.85 -21.50 -7.41
N PHE A 389 -26.34 -20.58 -8.23
CA PHE A 389 -26.62 -19.14 -8.18
C PHE A 389 -28.09 -18.75 -7.96
N LYS A 390 -29.05 -19.45 -8.61
CA LYS A 390 -30.49 -19.17 -8.45
C LYS A 390 -31.01 -19.48 -7.04
N PRO A 391 -30.71 -20.64 -6.43
CA PRO A 391 -31.10 -20.92 -5.03
C PRO A 391 -30.41 -20.07 -4.01
N GLY A 392 -29.13 -19.71 -4.21
CA GLY A 392 -28.37 -18.80 -3.33
C GLY A 392 -28.95 -17.40 -3.30
N LYS A 393 -29.33 -16.86 -4.47
CA LYS A 393 -30.02 -15.57 -4.58
C LYS A 393 -31.38 -15.58 -3.86
N SER A 394 -32.14 -16.64 -4.04
CA SER A 394 -33.46 -16.78 -3.38
C SER A 394 -33.34 -16.81 -1.85
N ARG A 395 -32.31 -17.50 -1.29
CA ARG A 395 -32.08 -17.51 0.16
C ARG A 395 -31.60 -16.16 0.69
N ALA A 396 -30.71 -15.48 -0.01
CA ALA A 396 -30.27 -14.15 0.39
C ALA A 396 -31.44 -13.15 0.45
N ILE A 397 -32.34 -13.21 -0.56
CA ILE A 397 -33.58 -12.41 -0.58
C ILE A 397 -34.48 -12.79 0.59
N GLU A 398 -34.69 -14.09 0.81
CA GLU A 398 -35.53 -14.59 1.92
C GLU A 398 -35.01 -14.12 3.28
N GLN A 399 -33.71 -14.21 3.52
CA GLN A 399 -33.09 -13.80 4.78
C GLN A 399 -33.19 -12.29 5.00
N PHE A 400 -32.92 -11.50 3.95
CA PHE A 400 -33.10 -10.04 3.99
C PHE A 400 -34.55 -9.66 4.27
N GLU A 401 -35.52 -10.24 3.53
CA GLU A 401 -36.97 -9.97 3.72
C GLU A 401 -37.41 -10.36 5.14
N ARG A 402 -36.91 -11.50 5.67
CA ARG A 402 -37.24 -11.95 7.02
C ARG A 402 -36.72 -11.03 8.10
N GLN A 403 -35.46 -10.59 8.01
CA GLN A 403 -34.84 -9.64 8.96
C GLN A 403 -35.53 -8.27 8.90
N ALA A 404 -35.80 -7.77 7.69
CA ALA A 404 -36.45 -6.48 7.50
C ALA A 404 -37.88 -6.49 8.10
N LEU A 405 -38.68 -7.53 7.80
CA LEU A 405 -40.02 -7.65 8.36
C LEU A 405 -40.05 -7.76 9.88
N SER A 406 -39.13 -8.53 10.46
CA SER A 406 -38.99 -8.66 11.92
C SER A 406 -38.55 -7.34 12.56
N GLY A 407 -37.64 -6.59 11.94
CA GLY A 407 -37.20 -5.28 12.39
C GLY A 407 -38.32 -4.23 12.40
N TYR A 408 -39.13 -4.19 11.31
CA TYR A 408 -40.26 -3.26 11.25
C TYR A 408 -41.39 -3.64 12.21
N LEU A 409 -41.64 -4.94 12.46
CA LEU A 409 -42.60 -5.37 13.48
C LEU A 409 -42.13 -4.99 14.89
N LEU A 410 -40.88 -5.13 15.18
CA LEU A 410 -40.30 -4.72 16.49
C LEU A 410 -40.46 -3.20 16.70
N GLN A 411 -40.13 -2.38 15.70
CA GLN A 411 -40.29 -0.92 15.73
C GLN A 411 -41.75 -0.46 15.81
N ALA A 412 -42.66 -1.31 15.39
CA ALA A 412 -44.10 -1.05 15.39
C ALA A 412 -44.86 -1.72 16.56
N ASP A 413 -44.15 -2.26 17.58
CA ASP A 413 -44.69 -2.96 18.75
C ASP A 413 -45.69 -4.10 18.32
N GLY A 414 -45.41 -4.82 17.24
CA GLY A 414 -46.25 -5.87 16.71
C GLY A 414 -47.43 -5.39 15.89
N ASN A 415 -47.61 -4.09 15.70
CA ASN A 415 -48.71 -3.54 14.89
C ASN A 415 -48.40 -3.62 13.40
N ILE A 416 -49.03 -4.58 12.71
CA ILE A 416 -48.80 -4.89 11.29
C ILE A 416 -49.12 -3.70 10.36
N SER A 417 -50.12 -2.89 10.67
CA SER A 417 -50.45 -1.72 9.84
C SER A 417 -49.38 -0.65 9.93
N ARG A 418 -48.83 -0.40 11.13
CA ARG A 418 -47.74 0.53 11.36
C ARG A 418 -46.40 0.00 10.79
N ALA A 419 -46.13 -1.29 10.93
CA ALA A 419 -44.94 -1.95 10.34
C ALA A 419 -44.93 -1.87 8.80
N ALA A 420 -46.11 -2.09 8.15
CA ALA A 420 -46.25 -1.95 6.72
C ALA A 420 -46.00 -0.51 6.22
N LEU A 421 -46.45 0.47 7.00
CA LEU A 421 -46.21 1.89 6.71
C LEU A 421 -44.73 2.24 6.84
N LEU A 422 -44.06 1.78 7.90
CA LEU A 422 -42.60 1.96 8.09
C LEU A 422 -41.77 1.27 7.00
N ALA A 423 -42.24 0.11 6.53
CA ALA A 423 -41.60 -0.62 5.43
C ALA A 423 -41.90 -0.03 4.03
N ASN A 424 -42.77 0.99 3.95
CA ASN A 424 -43.25 1.61 2.72
C ASN A 424 -43.83 0.56 1.67
N ILE A 425 -44.57 -0.44 2.19
CA ILE A 425 -45.23 -1.44 1.35
C ILE A 425 -46.72 -1.58 1.75
N PRO A 426 -47.61 -1.97 0.81
CA PRO A 426 -49.02 -2.18 1.13
C PRO A 426 -49.20 -3.23 2.24
N ARG A 427 -50.12 -2.98 3.20
CA ARG A 427 -50.44 -3.90 4.30
C ARG A 427 -50.69 -5.33 3.83
N ARG A 428 -51.35 -5.49 2.69
CA ARG A 428 -51.65 -6.80 2.08
C ARG A 428 -50.38 -7.53 1.66
N THR A 429 -49.41 -6.80 1.13
CA THR A 429 -48.10 -7.34 0.75
C THR A 429 -47.26 -7.73 2.00
N PHE A 430 -47.29 -6.90 3.05
CA PHE A 430 -46.63 -7.19 4.31
C PHE A 430 -47.21 -8.48 4.95
N HIS A 431 -48.49 -8.61 5.01
CA HIS A 431 -49.16 -9.83 5.49
C HIS A 431 -48.82 -11.09 4.69
N ARG A 432 -48.79 -10.98 3.35
CA ARG A 432 -48.39 -12.08 2.48
C ARG A 432 -46.96 -12.53 2.71
N LEU A 433 -46.03 -11.58 2.90
CA LEU A 433 -44.64 -11.87 3.21
C LEU A 433 -44.47 -12.47 4.62
N MET A 434 -45.21 -11.99 5.62
CA MET A 434 -45.22 -12.60 6.94
C MET A 434 -45.69 -14.08 6.89
N ALA A 435 -46.78 -14.35 6.15
CA ALA A 435 -47.27 -15.71 5.99
C ALA A 435 -46.28 -16.61 5.24
N LYS A 436 -45.67 -16.08 4.18
CA LYS A 436 -44.62 -16.78 3.41
C LYS A 436 -43.44 -17.19 4.28
N TYR A 437 -43.00 -16.32 5.20
CA TYR A 437 -41.83 -16.55 6.04
C TYR A 437 -42.15 -17.03 7.47
N LYS A 438 -43.41 -17.34 7.74
CA LYS A 438 -43.92 -17.83 9.04
C LYS A 438 -43.53 -16.93 10.22
N ILE A 439 -43.62 -15.60 10.05
CA ILE A 439 -43.34 -14.60 11.08
C ILE A 439 -44.62 -14.32 11.85
N SER A 440 -44.61 -14.47 13.19
CA SER A 440 -45.75 -14.11 14.04
C SER A 440 -45.70 -12.66 14.48
N SER A 441 -46.84 -12.04 14.66
CA SER A 441 -46.97 -10.65 15.15
C SER A 441 -46.79 -10.52 16.68
N GLN A 442 -46.61 -11.64 17.39
CA GLN A 442 -46.38 -11.60 18.87
C GLN A 442 -44.94 -11.25 19.17
N SER A 443 -44.74 -10.07 19.75
CA SER A 443 -43.51 -9.67 20.41
C SER A 443 -43.25 -10.59 21.60
N PRO A 444 -42.03 -11.14 21.81
CA PRO A 444 -41.72 -11.74 23.09
C PRO A 444 -41.72 -10.61 24.12
N ARG A 445 -42.68 -10.61 25.03
CA ARG A 445 -42.64 -9.77 26.23
C ARG A 445 -41.37 -10.12 26.98
N ALA A 446 -40.48 -9.13 27.10
CA ALA A 446 -39.33 -9.22 27.99
C ALA A 446 -39.80 -9.58 29.39
N ARG A 447 -39.27 -10.69 29.90
CA ARG A 447 -39.27 -10.97 31.33
C ARG A 447 -37.95 -10.45 31.91
#